data_e955afde91a85b0e0337ce2fd0c96d3a
#
_entry.id   e955afde91a85b0e0337ce2fd0c96d3a
#
_cell.length_a   1.000
_cell.length_b   1.000
_cell.length_c   1.000
_cell.angle_alpha   90.00
_cell.angle_beta   90.00
_cell.angle_gamma   90.00
#
_symmetry.space_group_name_H-M   'P 1'
#
loop_
_entity.id
_entity.type
_entity.pdbx_description
1 polymer ?
#
loop_
_entity_poly.entity_id
_entity_poly.type
_entity_poly.pdbx_seq_one_letter_code
_entity_poly.pdbx_strand_id
1 'polypeptide(L)'
;MTRFTCDWIFNILVVLCDGKVVCGCADPKGERPLGHLRETNLIAIWRSAKVRQIRHELNAGFSGFCLDCGLKKNLKDGEPVPQQPVNLEVLPRIFFEPTVVCNLNCFQAVCAPGAGLVATRERKFFPREEFQLLLEEIGAGLIRLDFFNYGEPFVHPQALDMIEHVKKKYPHIYLYTSSNGLLLDEKKITRLAESGIDEVTFSVDGADQRAYGRYRQGGDFGKLLKNMAALVREKRRLGREVPFINWRYILFKWNDSFWQMAKAKLLAKKIGVDRLTWEITDHPAGAASKKYRIDSPAWKRIFNQIWDSSQIGSALKGNRYSARIKVEKNRLAGPSGQNIFLDVAVKNRGGATWITQAFSGRRWVRLGAQLYDAEKRLLELNFARAFLPRPMTGGEKAIVKMELPAVSRSGDYWLKFDMVSEGADWFEKGGSPVLWMPLNISE
;
A
#
# COMPACT_ATOMS: atom_id res chain seq x y z
N MET A 1 29.82 -8.75 13.91
CA MET A 1 28.91 -7.62 13.48
C MET A 1 27.51 -8.19 13.27
N THR A 2 26.49 -7.51 13.78
CA THR A 2 25.11 -7.92 13.57
C THR A 2 24.75 -7.78 12.10
N ARG A 3 24.39 -8.88 11.44
CA ARG A 3 23.94 -8.86 10.04
C ARG A 3 22.51 -8.34 9.97
N PHE A 4 22.20 -7.62 8.91
CA PHE A 4 20.85 -7.09 8.67
C PHE A 4 20.52 -7.05 7.19
N THR A 5 19.25 -6.92 6.89
CA THR A 5 18.71 -6.74 5.53
C THR A 5 17.71 -5.57 5.51
N CYS A 6 17.42 -5.11 4.32
CA CYS A 6 16.40 -4.09 4.08
C CYS A 6 15.86 -4.23 2.66
N ASP A 7 14.54 -4.12 2.52
CA ASP A 7 13.90 -4.21 1.20
C ASP A 7 13.65 -2.82 0.57
N TRP A 8 13.78 -1.74 1.34
CA TRP A 8 13.41 -0.39 0.88
C TRP A 8 14.21 0.06 -0.34
N ILE A 9 15.53 0.05 -0.26
CA ILE A 9 16.41 0.53 -1.35
C ILE A 9 16.30 -0.26 -2.65
N PHE A 10 15.72 -1.46 -2.61
CA PHE A 10 15.47 -2.28 -3.79
C PHE A 10 14.12 -1.98 -4.46
N ASN A 11 13.26 -1.18 -3.80
CA ASN A 11 11.85 -1.09 -4.18
C ASN A 11 11.26 0.30 -4.13
N ILE A 12 11.80 1.19 -3.29
CA ILE A 12 11.18 2.46 -2.95
C ILE A 12 12.24 3.55 -2.87
N LEU A 13 11.89 4.73 -3.34
CA LEU A 13 12.55 5.99 -2.99
C LEU A 13 11.54 6.96 -2.38
N VAL A 14 12.03 7.89 -1.60
CA VAL A 14 11.25 9.00 -1.03
C VAL A 14 11.73 10.30 -1.67
N VAL A 15 10.80 11.01 -2.27
CA VAL A 15 11.03 12.35 -2.83
C VAL A 15 10.48 13.37 -1.85
N LEU A 16 11.35 14.18 -1.29
CA LEU A 16 11.00 15.25 -0.36
C LEU A 16 10.53 16.51 -1.11
N CYS A 17 9.77 17.38 -0.45
CA CYS A 17 9.15 18.53 -1.10
C CYS A 17 10.15 19.57 -1.65
N ASP A 18 11.40 19.53 -1.20
CA ASP A 18 12.49 20.35 -1.73
C ASP A 18 13.26 19.70 -2.90
N GLY A 19 12.92 18.46 -3.25
CA GLY A 19 13.55 17.72 -4.35
C GLY A 19 14.70 16.81 -3.91
N LYS A 20 15.05 16.77 -2.62
CA LYS A 20 15.97 15.75 -2.10
C LYS A 20 15.33 14.37 -2.24
N VAL A 21 16.14 13.40 -2.60
CA VAL A 21 15.75 12.00 -2.71
C VAL A 21 16.46 11.20 -1.62
N VAL A 22 15.67 10.53 -0.77
CA VAL A 22 16.18 9.70 0.33
C VAL A 22 15.74 8.26 0.19
N CYS A 23 16.44 7.34 0.88
CA CYS A 23 16.16 5.90 0.78
C CYS A 23 14.80 5.52 1.36
N GLY A 24 14.37 6.17 2.45
CA GLY A 24 13.15 5.82 3.16
C GLY A 24 12.72 6.86 4.18
N CYS A 25 11.60 6.64 4.83
CA CYS A 25 11.06 7.54 5.85
C CYS A 25 11.86 7.57 7.19
N ALA A 26 12.97 6.83 7.29
CA ALA A 26 13.87 6.91 8.45
C ALA A 26 14.87 8.08 8.37
N ASP A 27 14.87 8.84 7.28
CA ASP A 27 15.66 10.07 7.15
C ASP A 27 14.72 11.28 6.95
N PRO A 28 14.00 11.68 8.02
CA PRO A 28 13.01 12.75 7.91
C PRO A 28 13.61 14.10 7.55
N LYS A 29 14.85 14.37 7.96
CA LYS A 29 15.51 15.63 7.68
C LYS A 29 16.23 15.69 6.33
N GLY A 30 16.39 14.55 5.66
CA GLY A 30 17.14 14.47 4.41
C GLY A 30 18.63 14.72 4.62
N GLU A 31 19.18 14.22 5.72
CA GLU A 31 20.62 14.37 6.08
C GLU A 31 21.52 13.43 5.28
N ARG A 32 20.94 12.34 4.76
CA ARG A 32 21.65 11.33 3.96
C ARG A 32 21.02 11.14 2.58
N PRO A 33 20.96 12.18 1.74
CA PRO A 33 20.29 12.09 0.46
C PRO A 33 21.03 11.13 -0.48
N LEU A 34 20.29 10.43 -1.30
CA LEU A 34 20.82 9.63 -2.40
C LEU A 34 21.15 10.50 -3.61
N GLY A 35 20.48 11.63 -3.75
CA GLY A 35 20.63 12.64 -4.78
C GLY A 35 19.60 13.75 -4.65
N HIS A 36 19.59 14.66 -5.62
CA HIS A 36 18.66 15.80 -5.67
C HIS A 36 18.12 16.00 -7.08
N LEU A 37 16.80 16.21 -7.22
CA LEU A 37 16.14 16.35 -8.53
C LEU A 37 16.56 17.58 -9.34
N ARG A 38 17.21 18.58 -8.70
CA ARG A 38 17.81 19.72 -9.43
C ARG A 38 19.12 19.34 -10.14
N GLU A 39 19.79 18.30 -9.67
CA GLU A 39 21.09 17.88 -10.20
C GLU A 39 20.94 16.81 -11.27
N THR A 40 19.98 15.91 -11.09
CA THR A 40 19.74 14.80 -12.00
C THR A 40 18.31 14.25 -11.84
N ASN A 41 17.87 13.46 -12.78
CA ASN A 41 16.55 12.84 -12.75
C ASN A 41 16.46 11.64 -11.78
N LEU A 42 15.24 11.26 -11.40
CA LEU A 42 15.00 10.23 -10.38
C LEU A 42 15.51 8.84 -10.79
N ILE A 43 15.39 8.49 -12.07
CA ILE A 43 15.89 7.19 -12.58
C ILE A 43 17.41 7.15 -12.56
N ALA A 44 18.09 8.24 -12.85
CA ALA A 44 19.54 8.31 -12.73
C ALA A 44 20.00 8.14 -11.26
N ILE A 45 19.28 8.74 -10.29
CA ILE A 45 19.54 8.50 -8.87
C ILE A 45 19.30 7.02 -8.53
N TRP A 46 18.19 6.42 -8.97
CA TRP A 46 17.83 5.02 -8.74
C TRP A 46 18.89 4.04 -9.25
N ARG A 47 19.54 4.37 -10.39
CA ARG A 47 20.59 3.59 -11.06
C ARG A 47 22.00 4.06 -10.70
N SER A 48 22.17 5.00 -9.78
CA SER A 48 23.48 5.55 -9.44
C SER A 48 24.44 4.51 -8.84
N ALA A 49 25.74 4.75 -8.95
CA ALA A 49 26.77 3.90 -8.35
C ALA A 49 26.56 3.80 -6.83
N LYS A 50 26.19 4.89 -6.15
CA LYS A 50 25.89 4.95 -4.72
C LYS A 50 24.76 3.98 -4.35
N VAL A 51 23.64 4.01 -5.07
CA VAL A 51 22.49 3.14 -4.80
C VAL A 51 22.82 1.66 -5.08
N ARG A 52 23.53 1.38 -6.17
CA ARG A 52 24.01 0.02 -6.48
C ARG A 52 24.95 -0.53 -5.42
N GLN A 53 25.87 0.31 -4.92
CA GLN A 53 26.77 -0.08 -3.84
C GLN A 53 26.01 -0.46 -2.57
N ILE A 54 25.04 0.37 -2.12
CA ILE A 54 24.21 0.09 -0.95
C ILE A 54 23.46 -1.25 -1.12
N ARG A 55 22.89 -1.52 -2.30
CA ARG A 55 22.23 -2.79 -2.61
C ARG A 55 23.19 -3.98 -2.54
N HIS A 56 24.38 -3.84 -3.10
CA HIS A 56 25.41 -4.87 -3.06
C HIS A 56 25.84 -5.19 -1.62
N GLU A 57 26.09 -4.15 -0.83
CA GLU A 57 26.44 -4.28 0.59
C GLU A 57 25.36 -4.97 1.41
N LEU A 58 24.07 -4.64 1.17
CA LEU A 58 22.93 -5.30 1.84
C LEU A 58 22.78 -6.77 1.45
N ASN A 59 23.14 -7.16 0.24
CA ASN A 59 23.21 -8.57 -0.17
C ASN A 59 24.36 -9.32 0.53
N ALA A 60 25.37 -8.61 1.01
CA ALA A 60 26.39 -9.16 1.90
C ALA A 60 25.97 -9.18 3.39
N GLY A 61 24.80 -8.61 3.70
CA GLY A 61 24.26 -8.59 5.06
C GLY A 61 24.68 -7.39 5.91
N PHE A 62 25.27 -6.37 5.30
CA PHE A 62 25.75 -5.18 5.99
C PHE A 62 25.85 -4.00 5.02
N SER A 63 25.55 -2.79 5.48
CA SER A 63 25.87 -1.56 4.75
C SER A 63 26.14 -0.43 5.73
N GLY A 64 27.27 0.27 5.53
CA GLY A 64 27.64 1.43 6.33
C GLY A 64 26.61 2.56 6.26
N PHE A 65 25.96 2.72 5.11
CA PHE A 65 24.88 3.69 4.91
C PHE A 65 23.65 3.39 5.81
N CYS A 66 23.42 2.15 6.20
CA CYS A 66 22.23 1.70 6.93
C CYS A 66 22.45 1.50 8.44
N LEU A 67 23.61 1.80 8.97
CA LEU A 67 23.97 1.50 10.38
C LEU A 67 22.96 2.04 11.39
N ASP A 68 22.57 3.31 11.25
CA ASP A 68 21.66 4.01 12.16
C ASP A 68 20.21 4.06 11.63
N CYS A 69 19.90 3.25 10.60
CA CYS A 69 18.58 3.24 9.99
C CYS A 69 17.61 2.35 10.76
N GLY A 70 16.48 2.91 11.21
CA GLY A 70 15.40 2.16 11.88
C GLY A 70 14.61 1.22 10.99
N LEU A 71 14.76 1.30 9.64
CA LEU A 71 14.06 0.41 8.70
C LEU A 71 14.78 -0.91 8.44
N LYS A 72 16.04 -1.03 8.86
CA LYS A 72 16.78 -2.29 8.71
C LYS A 72 16.19 -3.38 9.59
N LYS A 73 16.25 -4.61 9.11
CA LYS A 73 15.83 -5.79 9.84
C LYS A 73 17.08 -6.62 10.21
N ASN A 74 17.37 -6.72 11.51
CA ASN A 74 18.44 -7.59 11.99
C ASN A 74 18.13 -9.05 11.70
N LEU A 75 19.12 -9.78 11.22
CA LEU A 75 19.06 -11.21 10.95
C LEU A 75 19.49 -11.97 12.21
N LYS A 76 18.86 -13.11 12.43
CA LYS A 76 19.27 -14.05 13.50
C LYS A 76 20.56 -14.77 13.09
N ASP A 77 21.26 -15.31 14.08
CA ASP A 77 22.42 -16.15 13.81
C ASP A 77 22.03 -17.34 12.92
N GLY A 78 22.78 -17.56 11.85
CA GLY A 78 22.49 -18.60 10.86
C GLY A 78 21.38 -18.23 9.85
N GLU A 79 20.64 -17.14 10.02
CA GLU A 79 19.62 -16.72 9.04
C GLU A 79 20.31 -16.28 7.72
N PRO A 80 19.89 -16.82 6.56
CA PRO A 80 20.47 -16.44 5.28
C PRO A 80 20.16 -14.99 4.92
N VAL A 81 21.12 -14.29 4.34
CA VAL A 81 20.89 -12.93 3.78
C VAL A 81 20.08 -13.08 2.49
N PRO A 82 18.88 -12.45 2.39
CA PRO A 82 18.11 -12.45 1.16
C PRO A 82 18.88 -11.80 0.02
N GLN A 83 19.02 -12.51 -1.08
CA GLN A 83 19.67 -11.98 -2.29
C GLN A 83 18.66 -11.28 -3.17
N GLN A 84 18.94 -10.06 -3.59
CA GLN A 84 18.09 -9.24 -4.44
C GLN A 84 18.88 -8.68 -5.63
N PRO A 85 18.23 -8.42 -6.79
CA PRO A 85 18.91 -7.80 -7.92
C PRO A 85 19.50 -6.43 -7.56
N VAL A 86 20.76 -6.20 -7.89
CA VAL A 86 21.44 -4.93 -7.65
C VAL A 86 21.12 -3.91 -8.75
N ASN A 87 21.11 -4.39 -10.00
CA ASN A 87 20.81 -3.58 -11.18
C ASN A 87 19.30 -3.62 -11.43
N LEU A 88 18.61 -2.54 -11.06
CA LEU A 88 17.16 -2.41 -11.21
C LEU A 88 16.86 -1.29 -12.18
N GLU A 89 16.17 -1.62 -13.28
CA GLU A 89 15.84 -0.67 -14.34
C GLU A 89 14.60 0.16 -14.02
N VAL A 90 13.64 -0.42 -13.31
CA VAL A 90 12.36 0.21 -12.99
C VAL A 90 12.28 0.54 -11.51
N LEU A 91 11.84 1.76 -11.19
CA LEU A 91 11.47 2.18 -9.85
C LEU A 91 9.96 1.95 -9.68
N PRO A 92 9.55 0.91 -8.92
CA PRO A 92 8.13 0.53 -8.89
C PRO A 92 7.29 1.39 -7.94
N ARG A 93 7.90 2.04 -6.97
CA ARG A 93 7.18 2.80 -5.94
C ARG A 93 7.96 4.02 -5.47
N ILE A 94 7.24 5.11 -5.27
CA ILE A 94 7.76 6.28 -4.55
C ILE A 94 6.83 6.68 -3.40
N PHE A 95 7.42 7.17 -2.31
CA PHE A 95 6.76 8.08 -1.39
C PHE A 95 7.06 9.49 -1.87
N PHE A 96 6.03 10.28 -2.00
CA PHE A 96 6.13 11.64 -2.47
C PHE A 96 5.61 12.60 -1.41
N GLU A 97 6.47 13.51 -0.94
CA GLU A 97 6.13 14.54 0.02
C GLU A 97 5.64 15.80 -0.72
N PRO A 98 4.33 16.01 -0.89
CA PRO A 98 3.85 17.22 -1.56
C PRO A 98 4.16 18.47 -0.75
N THR A 99 4.19 18.35 0.58
CA THR A 99 4.55 19.42 1.50
C THR A 99 5.05 18.85 2.82
N VAL A 100 5.95 19.56 3.48
CA VAL A 100 6.40 19.27 4.86
C VAL A 100 5.52 19.97 5.90
N VAL A 101 4.63 20.88 5.49
CA VAL A 101 3.78 21.67 6.39
C VAL A 101 2.60 20.82 6.85
N CYS A 102 2.27 20.94 8.14
CA CYS A 102 1.10 20.30 8.74
C CYS A 102 0.29 21.30 9.56
N ASN A 103 -1.02 21.14 9.57
CA ASN A 103 -1.95 21.93 10.39
C ASN A 103 -2.12 21.38 11.83
N LEU A 104 -1.46 20.29 12.20
CA LEU A 104 -1.48 19.69 13.53
C LEU A 104 -0.10 19.73 14.19
N ASN A 105 -0.09 19.76 15.52
CA ASN A 105 1.11 19.65 16.34
C ASN A 105 1.11 18.33 17.11
N CYS A 106 1.20 17.19 16.40
CA CYS A 106 1.12 15.88 17.03
C CYS A 106 2.21 15.68 18.10
N PHE A 107 1.82 15.06 19.23
CA PHE A 107 2.68 14.88 20.39
C PHE A 107 4.00 14.19 20.03
N GLN A 108 5.10 14.90 20.21
CA GLN A 108 6.47 14.43 19.94
C GLN A 108 6.65 13.78 18.54
N ALA A 109 5.79 14.11 17.57
CA ALA A 109 5.97 13.65 16.20
C ALA A 109 7.08 14.44 15.51
N VAL A 110 7.88 13.74 14.69
CA VAL A 110 8.98 14.35 13.93
C VAL A 110 8.49 15.44 12.97
N CYS A 111 7.26 15.33 12.49
CA CYS A 111 6.61 16.30 11.60
C CYS A 111 5.82 17.39 12.37
N ALA A 112 5.85 17.40 13.69
CA ALA A 112 5.23 18.47 14.45
C ALA A 112 5.95 19.81 14.18
N PRO A 113 5.24 20.94 14.13
CA PRO A 113 5.85 22.26 13.87
C PRO A 113 7.03 22.57 14.77
N GLY A 114 6.96 22.19 16.05
CA GLY A 114 8.05 22.39 17.02
C GLY A 114 9.25 21.46 16.88
N ALA A 115 9.18 20.44 16.03
CA ALA A 115 10.28 19.49 15.81
C ALA A 115 11.33 20.01 14.79
N GLY A 116 11.11 21.19 14.21
CA GLY A 116 12.07 21.85 13.32
C GLY A 116 12.19 21.24 11.92
N LEU A 117 11.36 20.24 11.56
CA LEU A 117 11.45 19.55 10.28
C LEU A 117 11.25 20.52 9.10
N VAL A 118 10.35 21.49 9.23
CA VAL A 118 10.08 22.50 8.19
C VAL A 118 11.35 23.31 7.83
N ALA A 119 12.21 23.57 8.81
CA ALA A 119 13.46 24.31 8.61
C ALA A 119 14.52 23.49 7.85
N THR A 120 14.37 22.19 7.74
CA THR A 120 15.31 21.32 7.00
C THR A 120 15.02 21.27 5.50
N ARG A 121 13.90 21.86 5.04
CA ARG A 121 13.51 21.92 3.63
C ARG A 121 13.82 23.29 3.04
N GLU A 122 14.48 23.32 1.91
CA GLU A 122 14.74 24.56 1.16
C GLU A 122 13.43 25.19 0.65
N ARG A 123 12.42 24.38 0.37
CA ARG A 123 11.06 24.83 0.04
C ARG A 123 10.02 23.99 0.80
N LYS A 124 8.84 24.56 1.03
CA LYS A 124 7.79 23.95 1.84
C LYS A 124 6.78 23.15 1.01
N PHE A 125 6.71 23.41 -0.28
CA PHE A 125 5.77 22.81 -1.23
C PHE A 125 6.52 22.34 -2.47
N PHE A 126 6.17 21.15 -2.96
CA PHE A 126 6.71 20.66 -4.23
C PHE A 126 5.90 21.29 -5.38
N PRO A 127 6.52 21.98 -6.37
CA PRO A 127 5.79 22.58 -7.47
C PRO A 127 5.06 21.55 -8.31
N ARG A 128 3.82 21.85 -8.70
CA ARG A 128 2.98 20.97 -9.51
C ARG A 128 3.61 20.64 -10.86
N GLU A 129 4.23 21.61 -11.48
CA GLU A 129 4.89 21.47 -12.78
C GLU A 129 6.07 20.51 -12.71
N GLU A 130 6.90 20.61 -11.67
CA GLU A 130 8.00 19.67 -11.44
C GLU A 130 7.48 18.26 -11.11
N PHE A 131 6.35 18.15 -10.41
CA PHE A 131 5.69 16.85 -10.18
C PHE A 131 5.21 16.21 -11.47
N GLN A 132 4.69 16.99 -12.42
CA GLN A 132 4.26 16.50 -13.72
C GLN A 132 5.46 16.00 -14.54
N LEU A 133 6.57 16.73 -14.55
CA LEU A 133 7.83 16.30 -15.19
C LEU A 133 8.39 15.02 -14.55
N LEU A 134 8.36 14.92 -13.24
CA LEU A 134 8.74 13.69 -12.52
C LEU A 134 7.90 12.49 -12.97
N LEU A 135 6.60 12.66 -13.13
CA LEU A 135 5.70 11.59 -13.60
C LEU A 135 5.90 11.28 -15.09
N GLU A 136 6.31 12.23 -15.92
CA GLU A 136 6.68 11.95 -17.31
C GLU A 136 7.88 11.02 -17.40
N GLU A 137 8.83 11.18 -16.49
CA GLU A 137 9.99 10.32 -16.41
C GLU A 137 9.68 8.90 -15.92
N ILE A 138 8.92 8.77 -14.83
CA ILE A 138 8.78 7.48 -14.12
C ILE A 138 7.40 6.84 -14.27
N GLY A 139 6.39 7.59 -14.71
CA GLY A 139 4.98 7.19 -14.60
C GLY A 139 4.63 5.90 -15.34
N ALA A 140 5.26 5.64 -16.49
CA ALA A 140 5.02 4.41 -17.25
C ALA A 140 5.40 3.13 -16.49
N GLY A 141 6.48 3.17 -15.70
CA GLY A 141 6.96 2.03 -14.92
C GLY A 141 6.53 2.07 -13.44
N LEU A 142 5.92 3.18 -13.00
CA LEU A 142 5.52 3.33 -11.61
C LEU A 142 4.26 2.52 -11.33
N ILE A 143 4.32 1.65 -10.34
CA ILE A 143 3.20 0.81 -9.93
C ILE A 143 2.39 1.46 -8.82
N ARG A 144 3.09 2.14 -7.88
CA ARG A 144 2.46 2.77 -6.72
C ARG A 144 3.07 4.12 -6.39
N LEU A 145 2.21 5.07 -6.12
CA LEU A 145 2.53 6.39 -5.61
C LEU A 145 1.88 6.59 -4.24
N ASP A 146 2.68 6.73 -3.20
CA ASP A 146 2.23 7.13 -1.89
C ASP A 146 2.33 8.66 -1.80
N PHE A 147 1.21 9.34 -2.03
CA PHE A 147 1.11 10.80 -2.07
C PHE A 147 1.00 11.36 -0.66
N PHE A 148 1.99 11.11 0.14
CA PHE A 148 2.24 11.64 1.49
C PHE A 148 3.63 11.23 1.97
N ASN A 149 4.18 11.94 2.94
CA ASN A 149 5.33 11.52 3.73
C ASN A 149 5.28 12.21 5.09
N TYR A 150 5.98 13.31 5.27
CA TYR A 150 5.80 14.22 6.40
C TYR A 150 4.86 15.37 6.01
N GLY A 151 4.31 16.08 6.99
CA GLY A 151 3.31 17.11 6.73
C GLY A 151 1.90 16.54 6.50
N GLU A 152 1.01 17.42 6.03
CA GLU A 152 -0.37 17.07 5.67
C GLU A 152 -0.58 17.35 4.18
N PRO A 153 -0.85 16.36 3.35
CA PRO A 153 -0.96 16.55 1.90
C PRO A 153 -1.94 17.65 1.46
N PHE A 154 -3.07 17.78 2.14
CA PHE A 154 -4.11 18.76 1.79
C PHE A 154 -3.85 20.19 2.30
N VAL A 155 -2.69 20.44 2.93
CA VAL A 155 -2.14 21.80 3.11
C VAL A 155 -1.59 22.32 1.77
N HIS A 156 -1.13 21.44 0.89
CA HIS A 156 -0.69 21.84 -0.43
C HIS A 156 -1.88 22.36 -1.27
N PRO A 157 -1.84 23.60 -1.77
CA PRO A 157 -3.00 24.22 -2.45
C PRO A 157 -3.44 23.46 -3.71
N GLN A 158 -2.50 22.80 -4.39
CA GLN A 158 -2.74 22.06 -5.64
C GLN A 158 -2.73 20.52 -5.44
N ALA A 159 -2.88 20.02 -4.21
CA ALA A 159 -2.84 18.59 -3.93
C ALA A 159 -3.86 17.79 -4.76
N LEU A 160 -5.10 18.28 -4.86
CA LEU A 160 -6.15 17.62 -5.65
C LEU A 160 -5.86 17.65 -7.15
N ASP A 161 -5.31 18.75 -7.67
CA ASP A 161 -4.91 18.83 -9.08
C ASP A 161 -3.83 17.82 -9.42
N MET A 162 -2.86 17.63 -8.50
CA MET A 162 -1.82 16.62 -8.63
C MET A 162 -2.40 15.19 -8.62
N ILE A 163 -3.30 14.89 -7.68
CA ILE A 163 -3.99 13.60 -7.57
C ILE A 163 -4.80 13.29 -8.83
N GLU A 164 -5.59 14.25 -9.30
CA GLU A 164 -6.39 14.14 -10.53
C GLU A 164 -5.51 13.93 -11.76
N HIS A 165 -4.38 14.63 -11.85
CA HIS A 165 -3.41 14.47 -12.92
C HIS A 165 -2.86 13.03 -12.99
N VAL A 166 -2.46 12.46 -11.84
CA VAL A 166 -1.98 11.07 -11.77
C VAL A 166 -3.03 10.12 -12.33
N LYS A 167 -4.27 10.20 -11.84
CA LYS A 167 -5.32 9.24 -12.22
C LYS A 167 -5.82 9.43 -13.64
N LYS A 168 -5.74 10.65 -14.18
CA LYS A 168 -6.10 10.95 -15.57
C LYS A 168 -5.03 10.44 -16.55
N LYS A 169 -3.74 10.70 -16.28
CA LYS A 169 -2.62 10.40 -17.21
C LYS A 169 -2.08 8.98 -17.02
N TYR A 170 -2.09 8.47 -15.78
CA TYR A 170 -1.51 7.19 -15.38
C TYR A 170 -2.51 6.37 -14.54
N PRO A 171 -3.65 5.93 -15.10
CA PRO A 171 -4.71 5.25 -14.34
C PRO A 171 -4.27 3.93 -13.72
N HIS A 172 -3.20 3.30 -14.23
CA HIS A 172 -2.61 2.07 -13.71
C HIS A 172 -1.87 2.24 -12.38
N ILE A 173 -1.42 3.46 -12.06
CA ILE A 173 -0.71 3.71 -10.81
C ILE A 173 -1.70 3.59 -9.65
N TYR A 174 -1.38 2.71 -8.70
CA TYR A 174 -2.08 2.67 -7.42
C TYR A 174 -1.73 3.92 -6.60
N LEU A 175 -2.68 4.84 -6.50
CA LEU A 175 -2.49 6.12 -5.81
C LEU A 175 -3.06 6.05 -4.40
N TYR A 176 -2.20 6.21 -3.42
CA TYR A 176 -2.51 6.16 -2.00
C TYR A 176 -2.20 7.49 -1.32
N THR A 177 -3.04 7.93 -0.39
CA THR A 177 -2.73 9.04 0.51
C THR A 177 -3.11 8.75 1.94
N SER A 178 -2.41 9.39 2.87
CA SER A 178 -2.75 9.40 4.29
C SER A 178 -2.91 10.84 4.78
N SER A 179 -4.01 11.12 5.46
CA SER A 179 -4.38 12.48 5.88
C SER A 179 -4.94 12.51 7.29
N ASN A 180 -4.80 13.65 7.97
CA ASN A 180 -5.53 13.93 9.20
C ASN A 180 -7.00 14.30 8.95
N GLY A 181 -7.40 14.54 7.69
CA GLY A 181 -8.78 14.74 7.25
C GLY A 181 -9.44 16.07 7.65
N LEU A 182 -8.75 16.95 8.36
CA LEU A 182 -9.35 18.17 8.92
C LEU A 182 -9.49 19.31 7.91
N LEU A 183 -8.73 19.26 6.81
CA LEU A 183 -8.73 20.27 5.76
C LEU A 183 -9.64 19.93 4.57
N LEU A 184 -10.32 18.80 4.65
CA LEU A 184 -11.29 18.36 3.65
C LEU A 184 -12.64 19.05 3.92
N ASP A 185 -12.95 20.10 3.17
CA ASP A 185 -14.27 20.69 3.07
C ASP A 185 -15.14 19.92 2.05
N GLU A 186 -16.42 20.28 1.91
CA GLU A 186 -17.36 19.61 1.00
C GLU A 186 -16.87 19.60 -0.45
N LYS A 187 -16.32 20.72 -0.93
CA LYS A 187 -15.80 20.84 -2.29
C LYS A 187 -14.60 19.90 -2.53
N LYS A 188 -13.67 19.87 -1.58
CA LYS A 188 -12.52 18.97 -1.66
C LYS A 188 -12.94 17.50 -1.55
N ILE A 189 -13.93 17.18 -0.71
CA ILE A 189 -14.47 15.83 -0.56
C ILE A 189 -15.07 15.33 -1.88
N THR A 190 -15.88 16.13 -2.54
CA THR A 190 -16.46 15.79 -3.84
C THR A 190 -15.37 15.55 -4.88
N ARG A 191 -14.41 16.48 -5.03
CA ARG A 191 -13.28 16.31 -5.95
C ARG A 191 -12.47 15.06 -5.63
N LEU A 192 -12.18 14.80 -4.36
CA LEU A 192 -11.40 13.61 -3.93
C LEU A 192 -12.14 12.31 -4.27
N ALA A 193 -13.46 12.26 -4.09
CA ALA A 193 -14.27 11.11 -4.46
C ALA A 193 -14.34 10.89 -5.98
N GLU A 194 -14.30 11.98 -6.76
CA GLU A 194 -14.32 11.95 -8.22
C GLU A 194 -12.96 11.69 -8.85
N SER A 195 -11.87 11.98 -8.14
CA SER A 195 -10.49 11.95 -8.65
C SER A 195 -10.01 10.59 -9.16
N GLY A 196 -10.64 9.49 -8.69
CA GLY A 196 -10.21 8.13 -8.98
C GLY A 196 -9.04 7.64 -8.12
N ILE A 197 -8.63 8.38 -7.08
CA ILE A 197 -7.62 7.92 -6.11
C ILE A 197 -8.03 6.55 -5.54
N ASP A 198 -7.07 5.63 -5.43
CA ASP A 198 -7.38 4.24 -5.06
C ASP A 198 -7.62 4.07 -3.55
N GLU A 199 -6.84 4.74 -2.70
CA GLU A 199 -6.98 4.63 -1.24
C GLU A 199 -6.73 5.94 -0.50
N VAL A 200 -7.61 6.24 0.45
CA VAL A 200 -7.46 7.35 1.40
C VAL A 200 -7.46 6.78 2.81
N THR A 201 -6.34 6.92 3.51
CA THR A 201 -6.23 6.55 4.92
C THR A 201 -6.40 7.79 5.80
N PHE A 202 -7.37 7.73 6.70
CA PHE A 202 -7.55 8.72 7.75
C PHE A 202 -6.77 8.34 9.01
N SER A 203 -5.93 9.25 9.49
CA SER A 203 -5.15 9.06 10.72
C SER A 203 -5.95 9.48 11.94
N VAL A 204 -6.62 8.51 12.61
CA VAL A 204 -7.57 8.75 13.70
C VAL A 204 -7.16 7.95 14.94
N ASP A 205 -6.32 8.52 15.78
CA ASP A 205 -5.65 7.83 16.89
C ASP A 205 -6.39 7.95 18.22
N GLY A 206 -7.68 7.67 18.21
CA GLY A 206 -8.57 7.67 19.36
C GLY A 206 -10.01 7.38 18.97
N ALA A 207 -10.85 7.03 19.94
CA ALA A 207 -12.28 6.81 19.74
C ALA A 207 -13.15 7.92 20.37
N ASP A 208 -12.52 8.97 20.89
CA ASP A 208 -13.14 10.20 21.38
C ASP A 208 -12.12 11.34 21.35
N GLN A 209 -12.59 12.57 21.57
CA GLN A 209 -11.76 13.77 21.54
C GLN A 209 -10.58 13.71 22.53
N ARG A 210 -10.79 13.16 23.72
CA ARG A 210 -9.75 13.09 24.76
C ARG A 210 -8.61 12.17 24.34
N ALA A 211 -8.91 10.97 23.87
CA ALA A 211 -7.90 10.01 23.42
C ALA A 211 -7.21 10.48 22.14
N TYR A 212 -7.98 10.98 21.17
CA TYR A 212 -7.49 11.50 19.90
C TYR A 212 -6.59 12.73 20.08
N GLY A 213 -7.07 13.75 20.79
CA GLY A 213 -6.36 15.02 20.96
C GLY A 213 -5.08 14.91 21.78
N ARG A 214 -4.93 13.82 22.56
CA ARG A 214 -3.70 13.58 23.31
C ARG A 214 -2.48 13.37 22.40
N TYR A 215 -2.66 12.73 21.25
CA TYR A 215 -1.62 12.61 20.23
C TYR A 215 -1.78 13.66 19.14
N ARG A 216 -2.96 13.77 18.53
CA ARG A 216 -3.28 14.71 17.44
C ARG A 216 -3.62 16.09 17.99
N GLN A 217 -2.63 16.74 18.62
CA GLN A 217 -2.82 18.05 19.26
C GLN A 217 -3.25 19.10 18.23
N GLY A 218 -4.29 19.87 18.57
CA GLY A 218 -4.94 20.81 17.68
C GLY A 218 -6.01 20.19 16.77
N GLY A 219 -6.22 18.88 16.86
CA GLY A 219 -7.21 18.18 16.05
C GLY A 219 -8.61 18.18 16.67
N ASP A 220 -9.62 18.31 15.81
CA ASP A 220 -11.04 18.17 16.14
C ASP A 220 -11.54 16.80 15.68
N PHE A 221 -11.80 15.91 16.65
CA PHE A 221 -12.27 14.55 16.40
C PHE A 221 -13.64 14.51 15.71
N GLY A 222 -14.55 15.41 16.12
CA GLY A 222 -15.90 15.50 15.56
C GLY A 222 -15.86 15.91 14.08
N LYS A 223 -15.09 16.96 13.76
CA LYS A 223 -14.88 17.42 12.38
C LYS A 223 -14.26 16.33 11.51
N LEU A 224 -13.25 15.64 12.03
CA LEU A 224 -12.60 14.54 11.30
C LEU A 224 -13.60 13.43 10.96
N LEU A 225 -14.40 12.96 11.94
CA LEU A 225 -15.41 11.93 11.69
C LEU A 225 -16.48 12.40 10.70
N LYS A 226 -16.91 13.68 10.78
CA LYS A 226 -17.85 14.28 9.82
C LYS A 226 -17.29 14.25 8.40
N ASN A 227 -16.03 14.66 8.22
CA ASN A 227 -15.38 14.68 6.91
C ASN A 227 -15.18 13.26 6.35
N MET A 228 -14.75 12.31 7.17
CA MET A 228 -14.63 10.90 6.77
C MET A 228 -15.98 10.31 6.35
N ALA A 229 -17.04 10.57 7.14
CA ALA A 229 -18.40 10.15 6.79
C ALA A 229 -18.92 10.82 5.50
N ALA A 230 -18.55 12.06 5.26
CA ALA A 230 -18.92 12.77 4.03
C ALA A 230 -18.25 12.12 2.79
N LEU A 231 -16.96 11.74 2.89
CA LEU A 231 -16.27 11.04 1.80
C LEU A 231 -16.91 9.65 1.53
N VAL A 232 -17.29 8.92 2.58
CA VAL A 232 -18.03 7.65 2.43
C VAL A 232 -19.37 7.85 1.71
N ARG A 233 -20.14 8.88 2.11
CA ARG A 233 -21.43 9.18 1.46
C ARG A 233 -21.24 9.56 0.00
N GLU A 234 -20.25 10.40 -0.30
CA GLU A 234 -19.97 10.87 -1.65
C GLU A 234 -19.53 9.73 -2.58
N LYS A 235 -18.62 8.86 -2.11
CA LYS A 235 -18.23 7.62 -2.80
C LYS A 235 -19.46 6.77 -3.16
N ARG A 236 -20.39 6.59 -2.20
CA ARG A 236 -21.64 5.81 -2.40
C ARG A 236 -22.58 6.49 -3.38
N ARG A 237 -22.73 7.83 -3.26
CA ARG A 237 -23.56 8.62 -4.19
C ARG A 237 -23.11 8.46 -5.64
N LEU A 238 -21.80 8.39 -5.84
CA LEU A 238 -21.18 8.19 -7.17
C LEU A 238 -21.19 6.73 -7.64
N GLY A 239 -21.66 5.78 -6.83
CA GLY A 239 -21.66 4.35 -7.15
C GLY A 239 -20.26 3.76 -7.34
N ARG A 240 -19.22 4.36 -6.73
CA ARG A 240 -17.81 3.95 -6.94
C ARG A 240 -17.31 3.04 -5.83
N GLU A 241 -16.41 2.12 -6.18
CA GLU A 241 -15.67 1.32 -5.20
C GLU A 241 -14.45 2.05 -4.62
N VAL A 242 -13.91 3.02 -5.33
CA VAL A 242 -12.79 3.87 -4.90
C VAL A 242 -13.24 5.29 -4.59
N PRO A 243 -12.55 6.00 -3.68
CA PRO A 243 -11.41 5.54 -2.90
C PRO A 243 -11.78 4.47 -1.87
N PHE A 244 -10.87 3.51 -1.65
CA PHE A 244 -10.93 2.66 -0.47
C PHE A 244 -10.62 3.50 0.76
N ILE A 245 -11.52 3.55 1.72
CA ILE A 245 -11.44 4.44 2.89
C ILE A 245 -11.00 3.62 4.09
N ASN A 246 -9.79 3.87 4.55
CA ASN A 246 -9.20 3.21 5.69
C ASN A 246 -9.12 4.15 6.90
N TRP A 247 -9.54 3.68 8.05
CA TRP A 247 -9.28 4.31 9.34
C TRP A 247 -8.03 3.67 9.95
N ARG A 248 -6.89 4.39 9.97
CA ARG A 248 -5.67 3.99 10.66
C ARG A 248 -5.68 4.51 12.09
N TYR A 249 -5.45 3.63 13.05
CA TYR A 249 -5.46 3.91 14.46
C TYR A 249 -4.17 3.40 15.10
N ILE A 250 -3.28 4.30 15.49
CA ILE A 250 -2.04 3.97 16.20
C ILE A 250 -2.36 3.64 17.65
N LEU A 251 -1.88 2.50 18.14
CA LEU A 251 -2.11 2.05 19.51
C LEU A 251 -1.06 2.64 20.44
N PHE A 252 -1.52 3.59 21.26
CA PHE A 252 -0.77 4.19 22.37
C PHE A 252 -1.28 3.67 23.70
N LYS A 253 -0.49 3.83 24.79
CA LYS A 253 -0.86 3.40 26.14
C LYS A 253 -2.15 4.01 26.71
N TRP A 254 -2.68 5.08 26.13
CA TRP A 254 -3.92 5.74 26.57
C TRP A 254 -5.15 5.44 25.71
N ASN A 255 -4.97 4.78 24.59
CA ASN A 255 -6.05 4.46 23.64
C ASN A 255 -6.14 2.96 23.30
N ASP A 256 -5.32 2.11 23.95
CA ASP A 256 -5.20 0.67 23.68
C ASP A 256 -6.11 -0.19 24.57
N SER A 257 -7.06 0.42 25.29
CA SER A 257 -8.02 -0.32 26.10
C SER A 257 -9.06 -1.03 25.21
N PHE A 258 -9.62 -2.12 25.75
CA PHE A 258 -10.71 -2.84 25.08
C PHE A 258 -11.86 -1.88 24.68
N TRP A 259 -12.27 -1.00 25.58
CA TRP A 259 -13.38 -0.07 25.34
C TRP A 259 -13.07 0.96 24.26
N GLN A 260 -11.87 1.51 24.21
CA GLN A 260 -11.45 2.44 23.16
C GLN A 260 -11.45 1.75 21.80
N MET A 261 -10.90 0.54 21.72
CA MET A 261 -10.86 -0.23 20.49
C MET A 261 -12.25 -0.69 20.03
N ALA A 262 -13.12 -1.13 20.97
CA ALA A 262 -14.50 -1.50 20.68
C ALA A 262 -15.30 -0.29 20.17
N LYS A 263 -15.16 0.88 20.81
CA LYS A 263 -15.80 2.12 20.38
C LYS A 263 -15.33 2.56 19.00
N ALA A 264 -14.02 2.45 18.70
CA ALA A 264 -13.50 2.72 17.36
C ALA A 264 -14.13 1.81 16.30
N LYS A 265 -14.25 0.50 16.58
CA LYS A 265 -14.93 -0.44 15.69
C LYS A 265 -16.39 -0.10 15.42
N LEU A 266 -17.12 0.29 16.48
CA LEU A 266 -18.52 0.72 16.35
C LEU A 266 -18.66 1.99 15.52
N LEU A 267 -17.81 2.99 15.74
CA LEU A 267 -17.78 4.23 14.96
C LEU A 267 -17.40 3.97 13.50
N ALA A 268 -16.39 3.16 13.25
CA ALA A 268 -15.96 2.78 11.91
C ALA A 268 -17.09 2.09 11.13
N LYS A 269 -17.82 1.16 11.79
CA LYS A 269 -19.00 0.50 11.22
C LYS A 269 -20.13 1.49 10.95
N LYS A 270 -20.43 2.39 11.90
CA LYS A 270 -21.48 3.42 11.76
C LYS A 270 -21.20 4.37 10.61
N ILE A 271 -19.96 4.83 10.46
CA ILE A 271 -19.52 5.67 9.35
C ILE A 271 -19.55 4.90 8.04
N GLY A 272 -19.22 3.60 8.08
CA GLY A 272 -19.17 2.73 6.93
C GLY A 272 -17.87 2.83 6.16
N VAL A 273 -16.73 3.04 6.86
CA VAL A 273 -15.41 2.94 6.25
C VAL A 273 -15.14 1.51 5.77
N ASP A 274 -14.34 1.38 4.75
CA ASP A 274 -14.02 0.07 4.17
C ASP A 274 -13.15 -0.78 5.10
N ARG A 275 -12.28 -0.13 5.89
CA ARG A 275 -11.37 -0.81 6.83
C ARG A 275 -11.08 0.05 8.08
N LEU A 276 -10.89 -0.62 9.20
CA LEU A 276 -10.21 -0.08 10.39
C LEU A 276 -8.95 -0.92 10.63
N THR A 277 -7.80 -0.27 10.67
CA THR A 277 -6.52 -0.94 10.95
C THR A 277 -5.85 -0.38 12.21
N TRP A 278 -5.21 -1.27 12.95
CA TRP A 278 -4.37 -0.92 14.07
C TRP A 278 -2.92 -0.78 13.60
N GLU A 279 -2.21 0.20 14.12
CA GLU A 279 -0.77 0.35 13.90
C GLU A 279 -0.04 0.27 15.24
N ILE A 280 1.04 -0.49 15.25
CA ILE A 280 1.95 -0.57 16.40
C ILE A 280 3.08 0.40 16.16
N THR A 281 3.41 1.18 17.17
CA THR A 281 4.50 2.14 17.12
C THR A 281 5.39 2.02 18.35
N ASP A 282 6.66 2.31 18.18
CA ASP A 282 7.64 2.52 19.22
C ASP A 282 7.91 4.01 19.49
N HIS A 283 7.31 4.90 18.68
CA HIS A 283 7.48 6.35 18.78
C HIS A 283 6.14 7.07 19.03
N PRO A 284 6.14 8.05 19.95
CA PRO A 284 7.22 8.36 20.91
C PRO A 284 7.36 7.23 21.94
N ALA A 285 8.59 6.91 22.32
CA ALA A 285 8.89 5.76 23.20
C ALA A 285 8.05 5.73 24.50
N GLY A 286 7.83 6.91 25.13
CA GLY A 286 7.01 7.03 26.32
C GLY A 286 5.50 6.87 26.10
N ALA A 287 5.02 6.81 24.86
CA ALA A 287 3.63 6.72 24.46
C ALA A 287 3.22 5.35 23.93
N ALA A 288 4.17 4.56 23.45
CA ALA A 288 3.94 3.25 22.86
C ALA A 288 3.10 2.34 23.76
N SER A 289 2.21 1.55 23.17
CA SER A 289 1.42 0.55 23.89
C SER A 289 2.34 -0.51 24.50
N LYS A 290 2.22 -0.72 25.80
CA LYS A 290 2.92 -1.82 26.48
C LYS A 290 2.20 -3.16 26.26
N LYS A 291 0.90 -3.12 25.99
CA LYS A 291 0.03 -4.27 25.81
C LYS A 291 0.18 -4.92 24.43
N TYR A 292 0.24 -4.11 23.39
CA TYR A 292 0.30 -4.56 22.00
C TYR A 292 1.72 -4.46 21.44
N ARG A 293 2.70 -5.02 22.15
CA ARG A 293 4.06 -5.19 21.60
C ARG A 293 4.08 -6.33 20.60
N ILE A 294 4.94 -6.24 19.61
CA ILE A 294 5.19 -7.33 18.65
C ILE A 294 5.39 -8.65 19.40
N ASP A 295 4.74 -9.70 18.91
CA ASP A 295 4.73 -11.06 19.49
C ASP A 295 4.05 -11.22 20.86
N SER A 296 3.47 -10.18 21.45
CA SER A 296 2.67 -10.32 22.67
C SER A 296 1.37 -11.11 22.41
N PRO A 297 0.77 -11.76 23.43
CA PRO A 297 -0.52 -12.43 23.30
C PRO A 297 -1.64 -11.50 22.81
N ALA A 298 -1.63 -10.24 23.22
CA ALA A 298 -2.59 -9.24 22.78
C ALA A 298 -2.39 -8.87 21.31
N TRP A 299 -1.15 -8.70 20.86
CA TRP A 299 -0.79 -8.46 19.48
C TRP A 299 -1.25 -9.61 18.57
N LYS A 300 -0.99 -10.87 18.96
CA LYS A 300 -1.42 -12.05 18.20
C LYS A 300 -2.93 -12.11 17.95
N ARG A 301 -3.75 -11.61 18.91
CA ARG A 301 -5.22 -11.56 18.78
C ARG A 301 -5.71 -10.56 17.74
N ILE A 302 -4.96 -9.49 17.47
CA ILE A 302 -5.32 -8.44 16.52
C ILE A 302 -4.44 -8.45 15.27
N PHE A 303 -3.53 -9.41 15.13
CA PHE A 303 -2.52 -9.47 14.08
C PHE A 303 -3.10 -9.23 12.67
N ASN A 304 -4.23 -9.87 12.35
CA ASN A 304 -4.89 -9.72 11.05
C ASN A 304 -5.51 -8.34 10.80
N GLN A 305 -5.55 -7.47 11.81
CA GLN A 305 -6.08 -6.12 11.72
C GLN A 305 -4.94 -5.08 11.84
N ILE A 306 -3.70 -5.54 11.97
CA ILE A 306 -2.54 -4.65 12.03
C ILE A 306 -2.12 -4.33 10.60
N TRP A 307 -2.02 -3.04 10.33
CA TRP A 307 -1.44 -2.51 9.12
C TRP A 307 0.02 -2.18 9.37
N ASP A 308 0.89 -2.73 8.55
CA ASP A 308 2.29 -2.37 8.52
C ASP A 308 2.61 -1.85 7.11
N SER A 309 2.84 -0.55 7.01
CA SER A 309 3.20 0.10 5.75
C SER A 309 4.59 -0.33 5.24
N SER A 310 5.42 -0.89 6.13
CA SER A 310 6.71 -1.49 5.79
C SER A 310 6.59 -2.92 5.27
N GLN A 311 5.43 -3.57 5.38
CA GLN A 311 5.23 -4.90 4.82
C GLN A 311 5.29 -4.85 3.30
N ILE A 312 6.42 -5.30 2.80
CA ILE A 312 6.76 -5.35 1.39
C ILE A 312 6.37 -6.71 0.79
N GLY A 313 5.88 -7.61 1.60
CA GLY A 313 5.44 -8.94 1.18
C GLY A 313 4.31 -9.48 2.03
N SER A 314 3.50 -10.38 1.48
CA SER A 314 2.50 -11.11 2.25
C SER A 314 3.21 -11.92 3.33
N ALA A 315 2.85 -11.71 4.62
CA ALA A 315 3.48 -12.40 5.72
C ALA A 315 3.16 -13.90 5.66
N LEU A 316 4.22 -14.72 5.54
CA LEU A 316 4.09 -16.17 5.37
C LEU A 316 4.08 -16.94 6.70
N LYS A 317 4.45 -16.32 7.83
CA LYS A 317 4.58 -17.03 9.11
C LYS A 317 3.22 -17.24 9.78
N GLY A 318 2.79 -18.51 9.83
CA GLY A 318 1.65 -18.97 10.63
C GLY A 318 0.27 -18.67 10.07
N ASN A 319 0.18 -18.05 8.90
CA ASN A 319 -1.09 -17.67 8.29
C ASN A 319 -1.42 -18.58 7.11
N ARG A 320 -2.64 -19.07 7.08
CA ARG A 320 -3.14 -19.83 5.93
C ARG A 320 -3.50 -18.85 4.81
N TYR A 321 -2.95 -19.08 3.64
CA TYR A 321 -3.48 -18.53 2.41
C TYR A 321 -4.76 -19.28 2.06
N SER A 322 -5.89 -18.59 2.07
CA SER A 322 -7.17 -19.16 1.71
C SER A 322 -8.02 -18.11 1.02
N ALA A 323 -8.61 -18.48 -0.09
CA ALA A 323 -9.45 -17.61 -0.89
C ALA A 323 -10.82 -18.22 -1.10
N ARG A 324 -11.81 -17.36 -1.36
CA ARG A 324 -13.07 -17.73 -2.03
C ARG A 324 -13.16 -16.91 -3.28
N ILE A 325 -13.24 -17.60 -4.42
CA ILE A 325 -13.32 -17.02 -5.75
C ILE A 325 -14.72 -17.27 -6.28
N LYS A 326 -15.36 -16.28 -6.89
CA LYS A 326 -16.65 -16.39 -7.55
C LYS A 326 -16.67 -15.59 -8.84
N VAL A 327 -17.31 -16.16 -9.86
CA VAL A 327 -17.71 -15.49 -11.08
C VAL A 327 -19.22 -15.59 -11.16
N GLU A 328 -19.92 -14.56 -11.60
CA GLU A 328 -21.39 -14.56 -11.68
C GLU A 328 -21.91 -15.53 -12.75
N LYS A 329 -21.13 -15.78 -13.79
CA LYS A 329 -21.46 -16.72 -14.86
C LYS A 329 -21.10 -18.15 -14.47
N ASN A 330 -21.91 -19.10 -14.88
CA ASN A 330 -21.61 -20.54 -14.71
C ASN A 330 -20.76 -21.13 -15.85
N ARG A 331 -20.63 -20.41 -16.95
CA ARG A 331 -19.84 -20.77 -18.14
C ARG A 331 -19.33 -19.49 -18.80
N LEU A 332 -18.15 -19.53 -19.33
CA LEU A 332 -17.60 -18.48 -20.20
C LEU A 332 -17.63 -18.94 -21.66
N ALA A 333 -17.80 -17.99 -22.56
CA ALA A 333 -17.72 -18.22 -23.99
C ALA A 333 -17.12 -17.00 -24.67
N GLY A 334 -16.43 -17.23 -25.80
CA GLY A 334 -15.89 -16.18 -26.64
C GLY A 334 -15.46 -16.71 -28.00
N PRO A 335 -15.25 -15.85 -28.99
CA PRO A 335 -14.76 -16.24 -30.30
C PRO A 335 -13.27 -16.57 -30.26
N SER A 336 -12.83 -17.41 -31.17
CA SER A 336 -11.42 -17.75 -31.38
C SER A 336 -10.60 -16.49 -31.71
N GLY A 337 -9.41 -16.40 -31.14
CA GLY A 337 -8.49 -15.29 -31.38
C GLY A 337 -8.83 -13.98 -30.67
N GLN A 338 -9.83 -13.93 -29.78
CA GLN A 338 -10.18 -12.72 -29.02
C GLN A 338 -10.00 -12.89 -27.52
N ASN A 339 -9.61 -11.81 -26.84
CA ASN A 339 -9.49 -11.76 -25.38
C ASN A 339 -10.88 -11.73 -24.74
N ILE A 340 -11.00 -12.36 -23.57
CA ILE A 340 -12.24 -12.37 -22.79
C ILE A 340 -12.03 -11.56 -21.51
N PHE A 341 -12.90 -10.60 -21.26
CA PHE A 341 -12.87 -9.75 -20.06
C PHE A 341 -13.97 -10.17 -19.10
N LEU A 342 -13.62 -10.29 -17.80
CA LEU A 342 -14.57 -10.66 -16.77
C LEU A 342 -14.23 -10.05 -15.41
N ASP A 343 -15.25 -9.87 -14.59
CA ASP A 343 -15.13 -9.49 -13.19
C ASP A 343 -15.17 -10.73 -12.31
N VAL A 344 -14.15 -10.86 -11.46
CA VAL A 344 -14.01 -12.00 -10.54
C VAL A 344 -14.05 -11.50 -9.11
N ALA A 345 -15.04 -11.93 -8.36
CA ALA A 345 -15.14 -11.63 -6.94
C ALA A 345 -14.18 -12.53 -6.14
N VAL A 346 -13.28 -11.92 -5.39
CA VAL A 346 -12.35 -12.62 -4.49
C VAL A 346 -12.58 -12.20 -3.05
N LYS A 347 -12.48 -13.16 -2.13
CA LYS A 347 -12.52 -12.91 -0.69
C LYS A 347 -11.32 -13.57 -0.03
N ASN A 348 -10.57 -12.79 0.76
CA ASN A 348 -9.53 -13.33 1.62
C ASN A 348 -10.18 -14.06 2.81
N ARG A 349 -10.02 -15.37 2.88
CA ARG A 349 -10.51 -16.21 3.99
C ARG A 349 -9.40 -16.62 4.95
N GLY A 350 -8.15 -16.34 4.59
CA GLY A 350 -6.97 -16.62 5.39
C GLY A 350 -6.64 -15.54 6.40
N GLY A 351 -5.65 -15.80 7.20
CA GLY A 351 -5.09 -14.81 8.13
C GLY A 351 -3.99 -13.93 7.53
N ALA A 352 -3.48 -14.27 6.34
CA ALA A 352 -2.46 -13.47 5.67
C ALA A 352 -3.04 -12.19 5.04
N THR A 353 -2.33 -11.07 5.15
CA THR A 353 -2.62 -9.90 4.33
C THR A 353 -2.12 -10.15 2.92
N TRP A 354 -3.00 -10.00 1.93
CA TRP A 354 -2.62 -10.08 0.53
C TRP A 354 -2.13 -8.71 0.07
N ILE A 355 -0.88 -8.64 -0.34
CA ILE A 355 -0.27 -7.43 -0.87
C ILE A 355 -0.35 -7.52 -2.39
N THR A 356 -0.84 -6.46 -3.01
CA THR A 356 -1.06 -6.38 -4.46
C THR A 356 0.21 -6.24 -5.26
N GLN A 357 1.27 -5.75 -4.59
CA GLN A 357 2.52 -5.40 -5.23
C GLN A 357 3.64 -5.59 -4.21
N ALA A 358 4.43 -6.64 -4.39
CA ALA A 358 5.68 -6.80 -3.68
C ALA A 358 6.81 -6.34 -4.60
N PHE A 359 7.75 -5.68 -4.00
CA PHE A 359 8.78 -4.94 -4.71
C PHE A 359 9.91 -5.82 -5.19
N SER A 360 10.05 -7.03 -4.64
CA SER A 360 11.07 -8.01 -5.02
C SER A 360 10.61 -9.00 -6.11
N GLY A 361 9.46 -8.80 -6.74
CA GLY A 361 8.86 -9.75 -7.67
C GLY A 361 8.38 -11.05 -7.02
N ARG A 362 8.41 -11.13 -5.68
CA ARG A 362 8.01 -12.30 -4.91
C ARG A 362 7.01 -11.92 -3.82
N ARG A 363 6.08 -12.81 -3.50
CA ARG A 363 5.12 -12.71 -2.38
C ARG A 363 4.04 -11.64 -2.50
N TRP A 364 3.79 -11.13 -3.66
CA TRP A 364 2.56 -10.42 -3.95
C TRP A 364 1.48 -11.40 -4.37
N VAL A 365 0.24 -11.06 -4.12
CA VAL A 365 -0.88 -11.93 -4.42
C VAL A 365 -1.60 -11.41 -5.66
N ARG A 366 -1.79 -12.30 -6.63
CA ARG A 366 -2.61 -12.06 -7.81
C ARG A 366 -3.72 -13.09 -7.92
N LEU A 367 -4.75 -12.76 -8.64
CA LEU A 367 -5.65 -13.75 -9.20
C LEU A 367 -5.00 -14.35 -10.43
N GLY A 368 -4.96 -15.66 -10.51
CA GLY A 368 -4.48 -16.41 -11.67
C GLY A 368 -5.55 -17.28 -12.30
N ALA A 369 -5.42 -17.51 -13.59
CA ALA A 369 -6.16 -18.53 -14.32
C ALA A 369 -5.19 -19.48 -15.02
N GLN A 370 -5.50 -20.76 -14.97
CA GLN A 370 -4.81 -21.83 -15.66
C GLN A 370 -5.74 -22.38 -16.72
N LEU A 371 -5.22 -22.72 -17.91
CA LEU A 371 -6.01 -23.28 -19.01
C LEU A 371 -5.82 -24.79 -19.09
N TYR A 372 -6.92 -25.50 -19.28
CA TYR A 372 -6.98 -26.95 -19.42
C TYR A 372 -7.83 -27.32 -20.64
N ASP A 373 -7.56 -28.50 -21.24
CA ASP A 373 -8.40 -29.06 -22.29
C ASP A 373 -9.74 -29.63 -21.73
N ALA A 374 -10.54 -30.19 -22.63
CA ALA A 374 -11.84 -30.77 -22.27
C ALA A 374 -11.75 -31.91 -21.24
N GLU A 375 -10.65 -32.65 -21.23
CA GLU A 375 -10.34 -33.75 -20.30
C GLU A 375 -9.63 -33.27 -19.02
N LYS A 376 -9.54 -31.96 -18.81
CA LYS A 376 -8.85 -31.34 -17.68
C LYS A 376 -7.35 -31.65 -17.60
N ARG A 377 -6.67 -31.81 -18.74
CA ARG A 377 -5.21 -31.85 -18.81
C ARG A 377 -4.69 -30.42 -18.94
N LEU A 378 -3.69 -30.08 -18.16
CA LEU A 378 -3.12 -28.73 -18.13
C LEU A 378 -2.50 -28.38 -19.48
N LEU A 379 -2.96 -27.30 -20.10
CA LEU A 379 -2.39 -26.72 -21.31
C LEU A 379 -1.45 -25.57 -20.96
N GLU A 380 -1.87 -24.66 -20.07
CA GLU A 380 -1.07 -23.49 -19.70
C GLU A 380 -1.26 -23.12 -18.21
N LEU A 381 -0.18 -23.24 -17.44
CA LEU A 381 -0.17 -22.97 -15.99
C LEU A 381 -0.33 -21.47 -15.69
N ASN A 382 0.21 -20.61 -16.51
CA ASN A 382 0.24 -19.17 -16.31
C ASN A 382 -0.62 -18.42 -17.35
N PHE A 383 -1.78 -18.96 -17.69
CA PHE A 383 -2.63 -18.48 -18.78
C PHE A 383 -3.04 -17.01 -18.60
N ALA A 384 -3.47 -16.62 -17.40
CA ALA A 384 -3.76 -15.22 -17.10
C ALA A 384 -3.37 -14.84 -15.68
N ARG A 385 -3.09 -13.54 -15.48
CA ARG A 385 -2.76 -12.93 -14.18
C ARG A 385 -3.43 -11.58 -14.08
N ALA A 386 -4.13 -11.34 -12.97
CA ALA A 386 -4.72 -10.04 -12.67
C ALA A 386 -4.29 -9.53 -11.30
N PHE A 387 -4.04 -8.23 -11.21
CA PHE A 387 -3.72 -7.56 -9.95
C PHE A 387 -4.98 -7.42 -9.09
N LEU A 388 -4.81 -7.56 -7.78
CA LEU A 388 -5.84 -7.12 -6.85
C LEU A 388 -5.93 -5.59 -6.90
N PRO A 389 -7.12 -5.00 -6.80
CA PRO A 389 -7.25 -3.54 -6.84
C PRO A 389 -6.62 -2.84 -5.63
N ARG A 390 -6.39 -3.56 -4.55
CA ARG A 390 -5.80 -3.06 -3.30
C ARG A 390 -5.28 -4.20 -2.43
N PRO A 391 -4.42 -3.93 -1.42
CA PRO A 391 -4.10 -4.92 -0.39
C PRO A 391 -5.36 -5.38 0.34
N MET A 392 -5.42 -6.67 0.70
CA MET A 392 -6.58 -7.29 1.33
C MET A 392 -6.22 -8.03 2.61
N THR A 393 -6.77 -7.62 3.74
CA THR A 393 -6.67 -8.35 5.02
C THR A 393 -7.72 -9.47 5.10
N GLY A 394 -7.58 -10.34 6.11
CA GLY A 394 -8.53 -11.44 6.33
C GLY A 394 -9.99 -10.96 6.45
N GLY A 395 -10.88 -11.60 5.73
CA GLY A 395 -12.32 -11.28 5.67
C GLY A 395 -12.72 -10.32 4.56
N GLU A 396 -11.80 -9.56 3.98
CA GLU A 396 -12.09 -8.57 2.94
C GLU A 396 -12.44 -9.21 1.59
N LYS A 397 -13.21 -8.45 0.78
CA LYS A 397 -13.63 -8.81 -0.57
C LYS A 397 -13.19 -7.72 -1.54
N ALA A 398 -12.93 -8.11 -2.80
CA ALA A 398 -12.72 -7.21 -3.91
C ALA A 398 -13.22 -7.83 -5.21
N ILE A 399 -13.52 -6.98 -6.20
CA ILE A 399 -13.71 -7.38 -7.58
C ILE A 399 -12.39 -7.20 -8.30
N VAL A 400 -11.95 -8.24 -9.00
CA VAL A 400 -10.72 -8.24 -9.79
C VAL A 400 -11.12 -8.29 -11.26
N LYS A 401 -10.75 -7.28 -12.01
CA LYS A 401 -10.91 -7.27 -13.47
C LYS A 401 -9.82 -8.14 -14.08
N MET A 402 -10.22 -9.17 -14.79
CA MET A 402 -9.31 -10.11 -15.43
C MET A 402 -9.51 -10.12 -16.93
N GLU A 403 -8.41 -10.06 -17.64
CA GLU A 403 -8.31 -10.29 -19.06
C GLU A 403 -7.74 -11.69 -19.28
N LEU A 404 -8.50 -12.55 -19.96
CA LEU A 404 -8.04 -13.86 -20.43
C LEU A 404 -7.50 -13.70 -21.83
N PRO A 405 -6.27 -14.14 -22.13
CA PRO A 405 -5.72 -14.12 -23.47
C PRO A 405 -6.55 -14.91 -24.45
N ALA A 406 -6.44 -14.55 -25.72
CA ALA A 406 -7.10 -15.23 -26.81
C ALA A 406 -6.68 -16.71 -26.89
N VAL A 407 -7.65 -17.60 -27.06
CA VAL A 407 -7.43 -19.02 -27.41
C VAL A 407 -7.67 -19.16 -28.91
N SER A 408 -6.66 -19.63 -29.65
CA SER A 408 -6.66 -19.66 -31.11
C SER A 408 -7.46 -20.81 -31.73
N ARG A 409 -7.79 -21.86 -30.98
CA ARG A 409 -8.54 -23.02 -31.48
C ARG A 409 -9.93 -23.04 -30.87
N SER A 410 -10.94 -23.23 -31.69
CA SER A 410 -12.32 -23.50 -31.24
C SER A 410 -12.40 -24.82 -30.47
N GLY A 411 -13.29 -24.91 -29.51
CA GLY A 411 -13.47 -26.10 -28.69
C GLY A 411 -13.90 -25.81 -27.27
N ASP A 412 -14.06 -26.88 -26.48
CA ASP A 412 -14.36 -26.82 -25.07
C ASP A 412 -13.09 -26.94 -24.24
N TYR A 413 -12.98 -26.03 -23.25
CA TYR A 413 -11.85 -25.89 -22.35
C TYR A 413 -12.34 -25.76 -20.91
N TRP A 414 -11.41 -25.85 -19.95
CA TRP A 414 -11.62 -25.51 -18.56
C TRP A 414 -10.63 -24.45 -18.11
N LEU A 415 -11.12 -23.49 -17.35
CA LEU A 415 -10.30 -22.56 -16.60
C LEU A 415 -10.29 -22.97 -15.13
N LYS A 416 -9.14 -22.97 -14.52
CA LYS A 416 -8.99 -23.08 -13.06
C LYS A 416 -8.51 -21.76 -12.50
N PHE A 417 -9.38 -21.07 -11.74
CA PHE A 417 -9.04 -19.86 -11.04
C PHE A 417 -8.52 -20.19 -9.66
N ASP A 418 -7.38 -19.61 -9.31
CA ASP A 418 -6.78 -19.67 -7.99
C ASP A 418 -6.03 -18.38 -7.69
N MET A 419 -5.78 -18.12 -6.42
CA MET A 419 -4.85 -17.06 -6.03
C MET A 419 -3.42 -17.59 -6.10
N VAL A 420 -2.50 -16.71 -6.44
CA VAL A 420 -1.06 -17.02 -6.48
C VAL A 420 -0.27 -16.03 -5.67
N SER A 421 0.61 -16.52 -4.81
CA SER A 421 1.68 -15.73 -4.18
C SER A 421 2.89 -15.81 -5.10
N GLU A 422 3.12 -14.74 -5.85
CA GLU A 422 4.15 -14.70 -6.90
C GLU A 422 5.53 -15.03 -6.35
N GLY A 423 6.23 -15.90 -7.06
CA GLY A 423 7.56 -16.39 -6.66
C GLY A 423 7.55 -17.32 -5.43
N ALA A 424 6.37 -17.73 -4.96
CA ALA A 424 6.20 -18.73 -3.91
C ALA A 424 5.36 -19.90 -4.44
N ASP A 425 4.02 -19.78 -4.41
CA ASP A 425 3.15 -20.88 -4.83
C ASP A 425 1.68 -20.46 -5.09
N TRP A 426 0.92 -21.36 -5.70
CA TRP A 426 -0.52 -21.29 -5.81
C TRP A 426 -1.18 -21.64 -4.47
N PHE A 427 -2.29 -20.98 -4.15
CA PHE A 427 -2.95 -21.17 -2.85
C PHE A 427 -3.53 -22.56 -2.67
N GLU A 428 -3.92 -23.24 -3.77
CA GLU A 428 -4.42 -24.63 -3.72
C GLU A 428 -3.43 -25.58 -3.05
N LYS A 429 -2.11 -25.38 -3.20
CA LYS A 429 -1.10 -26.19 -2.54
C LYS A 429 -1.13 -26.05 -1.02
N GLY A 430 -1.66 -24.94 -0.52
CA GLY A 430 -1.95 -24.72 0.90
C GLY A 430 -3.34 -25.14 1.33
N GLY A 431 -4.12 -25.78 0.45
CA GLY A 431 -5.48 -26.24 0.71
C GLY A 431 -6.58 -25.19 0.51
N SER A 432 -6.27 -24.10 -0.23
CA SER A 432 -7.30 -23.14 -0.65
C SER A 432 -8.22 -23.74 -1.72
N PRO A 433 -9.55 -23.55 -1.62
CA PRO A 433 -10.45 -23.98 -2.68
C PRO A 433 -10.23 -23.17 -3.96
N VAL A 434 -10.25 -23.86 -5.10
CA VAL A 434 -10.16 -23.28 -6.44
C VAL A 434 -11.54 -23.19 -7.09
N LEU A 435 -11.68 -22.37 -8.12
CA LEU A 435 -12.88 -22.29 -8.94
C LEU A 435 -12.60 -22.89 -10.32
N TRP A 436 -13.30 -23.96 -10.68
CA TRP A 436 -13.31 -24.49 -12.04
C TRP A 436 -14.45 -23.88 -12.84
N MET A 437 -14.16 -23.42 -14.06
CA MET A 437 -15.10 -22.75 -14.96
C MET A 437 -15.01 -23.34 -16.35
N PRO A 438 -16.11 -23.83 -16.95
CA PRO A 438 -16.12 -24.23 -18.36
C PRO A 438 -15.93 -23.01 -19.27
N LEU A 439 -15.12 -23.18 -20.30
CA LEU A 439 -14.87 -22.17 -21.33
C LEU A 439 -15.15 -22.80 -22.70
N ASN A 440 -16.03 -22.17 -23.49
CA ASN A 440 -16.30 -22.56 -24.86
C ASN A 440 -15.76 -21.49 -25.80
N ILE A 441 -14.93 -21.90 -26.75
CA ILE A 441 -14.39 -21.04 -27.80
C ILE A 441 -15.08 -21.43 -29.14
N SER A 442 -15.86 -20.48 -29.64
CA SER A 442 -16.48 -20.61 -30.98
C SER A 442 -15.51 -20.25 -32.10
N GLU A 443 -15.84 -20.62 -33.30
CA GLU A 443 -15.12 -20.19 -34.51
C GLU A 443 -15.14 -18.67 -34.70
#